data_4312e7aea6e895b3dee86a8268318281
#
_entry.id   4312e7aea6e895b3dee86a8268318281
#
_cell.length_a   1.000
_cell.length_b   1.000
_cell.length_c   1.000
_cell.angle_alpha   90.00
_cell.angle_beta   90.00
_cell.angle_gamma   90.00
#
_symmetry.space_group_name_H-M   'P 1'
#
loop_
_entity.id
_entity.type
_entity.pdbx_description
1 polymer ?
#
loop_
_entity_poly.entity_id
_entity_poly.type
_entity_poly.pdbx_seq_one_letter_code
_entity_poly.pdbx_strand_id
1 'polypeptide(L)'
;ANANLNGLFGFGDDAALAAVIAAKSAHNDNIKIIGFDGMKEARDAVDSEKTFAAVIRQYPDQMGAKAIDAAVDHLNGKPVEKMIPVQPGVYTGK
;
A
#
# COMPACT_ATOMS: atom_id res chain seq x y z
N ALA A 1 -15.76 20.23 -3.72
CA ALA A 1 -16.04 20.52 -2.31
C ALA A 1 -14.80 21.01 -1.56
N ASN A 2 -13.64 20.39 -1.75
CA ASN A 2 -12.39 20.76 -1.07
C ASN A 2 -11.33 21.21 -2.08
N ALA A 3 -11.52 22.40 -2.66
CA ALA A 3 -10.65 22.91 -3.73
C ALA A 3 -9.19 23.06 -3.33
N ASN A 4 -8.92 23.23 -2.03
CA ASN A 4 -7.55 23.41 -1.49
C ASN A 4 -6.94 22.11 -0.96
N LEU A 5 -7.49 20.96 -1.29
CA LEU A 5 -6.97 19.68 -0.86
C LEU A 5 -5.59 19.45 -1.50
N ASN A 6 -4.57 19.21 -0.69
CA ASN A 6 -3.20 19.02 -1.16
C ASN A 6 -2.58 17.67 -0.73
N GLY A 7 -3.29 16.87 0.04
CA GLY A 7 -2.87 15.54 0.42
C GLY A 7 -4.05 14.59 0.53
N LEU A 8 -3.85 13.32 0.13
CA LEU A 8 -4.85 12.27 0.23
C LEU A 8 -4.15 10.94 0.50
N PHE A 9 -4.66 10.22 1.48
CA PHE A 9 -4.25 8.85 1.75
C PHE A 9 -5.39 7.90 1.36
N GLY A 10 -5.12 7.01 0.41
CA GLY A 10 -6.01 5.90 0.09
C GLY A 10 -5.68 4.71 0.98
N PHE A 11 -6.66 4.19 1.72
CA PHE A 11 -6.44 3.03 2.59
C PHE A 11 -6.20 1.73 1.81
N GLY A 12 -6.32 1.77 0.49
CA GLY A 12 -5.99 0.71 -0.45
C GLY A 12 -5.53 1.32 -1.77
N ASP A 13 -4.77 0.58 -2.56
CA ASP A 13 -4.24 1.06 -3.83
C ASP A 13 -5.35 1.39 -4.84
N ASP A 14 -6.46 0.66 -4.84
CA ASP A 14 -7.60 0.93 -5.72
C ASP A 14 -8.17 2.33 -5.45
N ALA A 15 -8.34 2.69 -4.19
CA ALA A 15 -8.84 4.01 -3.80
C ALA A 15 -7.83 5.11 -4.19
N ALA A 16 -6.54 4.86 -3.99
CA ALA A 16 -5.49 5.81 -4.34
C ALA A 16 -5.39 6.03 -5.85
N LEU A 17 -5.48 4.95 -6.65
CA LEU A 17 -5.49 5.04 -8.12
C LEU A 17 -6.72 5.80 -8.64
N ALA A 18 -7.88 5.56 -8.05
CA ALA A 18 -9.10 6.33 -8.37
C ALA A 18 -8.92 7.82 -8.04
N ALA A 19 -8.24 8.14 -6.94
CA ALA A 19 -7.94 9.51 -6.56
C ALA A 19 -7.00 10.21 -7.58
N VAL A 20 -6.05 9.47 -8.16
CA VAL A 20 -5.18 10.01 -9.23
C VAL A 20 -6.02 10.43 -10.44
N ILE A 21 -6.98 9.58 -10.84
CA ILE A 21 -7.87 9.89 -11.96
C ILE A 21 -8.72 11.12 -11.63
N ALA A 22 -9.28 11.19 -10.42
CA ALA A 22 -10.07 12.34 -9.98
C ALA A 22 -9.24 13.62 -9.95
N ALA A 23 -8.02 13.57 -9.46
CA ALA A 23 -7.11 14.71 -9.44
C ALA A 23 -6.81 15.23 -10.86
N LYS A 24 -6.55 14.32 -11.80
CA LYS A 24 -6.37 14.67 -13.21
C LYS A 24 -7.61 15.36 -13.79
N SER A 25 -8.79 14.80 -13.55
CA SER A 25 -10.05 15.37 -14.02
C SER A 25 -10.32 16.77 -13.45
N ALA A 26 -9.87 17.00 -12.22
CA ALA A 26 -9.99 18.29 -11.54
C ALA A 26 -8.84 19.26 -11.85
N HIS A 27 -7.89 18.87 -12.70
CA HIS A 27 -6.68 19.63 -12.99
C HIS A 27 -5.88 20.02 -11.74
N ASN A 28 -5.89 19.15 -10.71
CA ASN A 28 -5.16 19.37 -9.46
C ASN A 28 -3.84 18.58 -9.48
N ASP A 29 -2.79 19.20 -10.01
CA ASP A 29 -1.45 18.59 -10.10
C ASP A 29 -0.62 18.77 -8.83
N ASN A 30 -1.13 19.51 -7.85
CA ASN A 30 -0.38 19.80 -6.61
C ASN A 30 -0.69 18.83 -5.48
N ILE A 31 -1.75 18.06 -5.61
CA ILE A 31 -2.12 17.06 -4.59
C ILE A 31 -1.06 15.96 -4.52
N LYS A 32 -0.78 15.47 -3.31
CA LYS A 32 0.05 14.29 -3.10
C LYS A 32 -0.82 13.15 -2.58
N ILE A 33 -0.77 12.04 -3.30
CA ILE A 33 -1.57 10.86 -3.02
C ILE A 33 -0.64 9.74 -2.56
N ILE A 34 -1.03 9.05 -1.50
CA ILE A 34 -0.31 7.89 -0.97
C ILE A 34 -1.29 6.72 -0.95
N GLY A 35 -0.84 5.58 -1.47
CA GLY A 35 -1.60 4.33 -1.46
C GLY A 35 -1.14 3.36 -0.38
N PHE A 36 -1.84 2.26 -0.28
CA PHE A 36 -1.55 1.18 0.66
C PHE A 36 -1.84 -0.17 0.00
N ASP A 37 -0.93 -1.08 0.09
CA ASP A 37 -0.79 -2.48 -0.31
C ASP A 37 0.47 -2.69 -1.14
N GLY A 38 0.77 -1.84 -2.10
CA GLY A 38 1.95 -1.95 -2.95
C GLY A 38 1.75 -2.83 -4.17
N MET A 39 0.56 -2.83 -4.73
CA MET A 39 0.26 -3.52 -5.99
C MET A 39 1.17 -3.03 -7.11
N LYS A 40 1.38 -3.86 -8.13
CA LYS A 40 2.25 -3.47 -9.26
C LYS A 40 1.76 -2.19 -9.93
N GLU A 41 0.47 -2.10 -10.16
CA GLU A 41 -0.17 -0.94 -10.81
C GLU A 41 0.05 0.35 -10.01
N ALA A 42 0.02 0.27 -8.68
CA ALA A 42 0.28 1.41 -7.81
C ALA A 42 1.75 1.84 -7.86
N ARG A 43 2.68 0.89 -7.88
CA ARG A 43 4.11 1.21 -8.03
C ARG A 43 4.41 1.83 -9.40
N ASP A 44 3.80 1.30 -10.46
CA ASP A 44 3.92 1.86 -11.81
C ASP A 44 3.37 3.30 -11.85
N ALA A 45 2.28 3.56 -11.13
CA ALA A 45 1.71 4.90 -11.00
C ALA A 45 2.61 5.85 -10.20
N VAL A 46 3.28 5.38 -9.15
CA VAL A 46 4.29 6.20 -8.45
C VAL A 46 5.41 6.61 -9.41
N ASP A 47 5.83 5.71 -10.30
CA ASP A 47 6.90 6.00 -11.27
C ASP A 47 6.46 6.95 -12.40
N SER A 48 5.18 6.97 -12.74
CA SER A 48 4.66 7.67 -13.92
C SER A 48 3.79 8.90 -13.61
N GLU A 49 3.18 8.96 -12.43
CA GLU A 49 2.20 9.97 -12.08
C GLU A 49 2.76 11.00 -11.09
N LYS A 50 2.73 12.26 -11.46
CA LYS A 50 3.25 13.35 -10.63
C LYS A 50 2.56 13.47 -9.27
N THR A 51 1.28 13.11 -9.22
CA THR A 51 0.46 13.22 -8.00
C THR A 51 0.57 12.01 -7.08
N PHE A 52 0.96 10.84 -7.58
CA PHE A 52 1.08 9.64 -6.77
C PHE A 52 2.48 9.57 -6.14
N ALA A 53 2.59 10.00 -4.89
CA ALA A 53 3.89 10.25 -4.27
C ALA A 53 4.57 8.98 -3.72
N ALA A 54 3.78 8.06 -3.18
CA ALA A 54 4.30 6.85 -2.54
C ALA A 54 3.21 5.81 -2.37
N VAL A 55 3.63 4.57 -2.15
CA VAL A 55 2.72 3.49 -1.72
C VAL A 55 3.37 2.69 -0.60
N ILE A 56 2.60 2.41 0.45
CA ILE A 56 3.03 1.51 1.52
C ILE A 56 2.86 0.09 1.03
N ARG A 57 3.97 -0.68 1.03
CA ARG A 57 3.97 -2.06 0.56
C ARG A 57 3.72 -3.02 1.69
N GLN A 58 2.77 -3.91 1.51
CA GLN A 58 2.67 -5.13 2.26
C GLN A 58 3.42 -6.26 1.53
N TYR A 59 3.72 -7.31 2.24
CA TYR A 59 4.42 -8.49 1.71
C TYR A 59 3.57 -9.74 1.98
N PRO A 60 2.49 -9.94 1.19
CA PRO A 60 1.55 -11.04 1.42
C PRO A 60 2.17 -12.42 1.28
N ASP A 61 3.21 -12.56 0.46
CA ASP A 61 4.01 -13.77 0.35
C ASP A 61 4.68 -14.15 1.68
N GLN A 62 5.31 -13.17 2.35
CA GLN A 62 5.91 -13.37 3.67
C GLN A 62 4.84 -13.61 4.74
N MET A 63 3.73 -12.88 4.68
CA MET A 63 2.61 -13.06 5.61
C MET A 63 2.04 -14.48 5.50
N GLY A 64 1.82 -14.96 4.28
CA GLY A 64 1.34 -16.31 4.02
C GLY A 64 2.31 -17.38 4.49
N ALA A 65 3.59 -17.23 4.18
CA ALA A 65 4.63 -18.18 4.62
C ALA A 65 4.70 -18.28 6.14
N LYS A 66 4.76 -17.15 6.84
CA LYS A 66 4.79 -17.12 8.31
C LYS A 66 3.51 -17.69 8.93
N ALA A 67 2.36 -17.44 8.32
CA ALA A 67 1.09 -18.00 8.80
C ALA A 67 1.07 -19.53 8.71
N ILE A 68 1.55 -20.09 7.60
CA ILE A 68 1.64 -21.54 7.41
C ILE A 68 2.65 -22.14 8.39
N ASP A 69 3.83 -21.56 8.54
CA ASP A 69 4.84 -22.03 9.49
C ASP A 69 4.28 -22.05 10.93
N ALA A 70 3.60 -20.99 11.34
CA ALA A 70 2.97 -20.91 12.65
C ALA A 70 1.87 -21.97 12.83
N ALA A 71 1.06 -22.23 11.82
CA ALA A 71 0.03 -23.26 11.86
C ALA A 71 0.64 -24.65 12.01
N VAL A 72 1.69 -24.96 11.26
CA VAL A 72 2.41 -26.25 11.34
C VAL A 72 3.03 -26.42 12.72
N ASP A 73 3.70 -25.40 13.25
CA ASP A 73 4.29 -25.44 14.59
C ASP A 73 3.24 -25.67 15.66
N HIS A 74 2.10 -24.98 15.56
CA HIS A 74 0.99 -25.19 16.50
C HIS A 74 0.45 -26.62 16.46
N LEU A 75 0.24 -27.17 15.28
CA LEU A 75 -0.23 -28.56 15.10
C LEU A 75 0.76 -29.58 15.63
N ASN A 76 2.05 -29.27 15.63
CA ASN A 76 3.12 -30.12 16.15
C ASN A 76 3.38 -29.89 17.66
N GLY A 77 2.56 -29.11 18.33
CA GLY A 77 2.67 -28.84 19.77
C GLY A 77 3.79 -27.89 20.14
N LYS A 78 4.38 -27.18 19.18
CA LYS A 78 5.40 -26.16 19.45
C LYS A 78 4.75 -24.84 19.86
N PRO A 79 5.40 -24.04 20.72
CA PRO A 79 4.89 -22.71 21.06
C PRO A 79 4.93 -21.79 19.84
N VAL A 80 3.87 -20.96 19.72
CA VAL A 80 3.74 -19.98 18.65
C VAL A 80 3.54 -18.59 19.28
N GLU A 81 4.24 -17.60 18.77
CA GLU A 81 4.09 -16.22 19.20
C GLU A 81 2.65 -15.71 18.95
N LYS A 82 2.14 -14.91 19.87
CA LYS A 82 0.79 -14.30 19.71
C LYS A 82 0.74 -13.31 18.56
N MET A 83 1.85 -12.68 18.26
CA MET A 83 1.98 -11.69 17.20
C MET A 83 3.25 -11.97 16.42
N ILE A 84 3.12 -12.15 15.11
CA ILE A 84 4.24 -12.41 14.20
C ILE A 84 4.22 -11.31 13.15
N PRO A 85 4.85 -10.15 13.41
CA PRO A 85 4.77 -9.02 12.50
C PRO A 85 5.56 -9.27 11.21
N VAL A 86 5.03 -8.74 10.12
CA VAL A 86 5.73 -8.57 8.84
C VAL A 86 5.88 -7.07 8.62
N GLN A 87 7.11 -6.59 8.64
CA GLN A 87 7.39 -5.16 8.52
C GLN A 87 7.00 -4.65 7.14
N PRO A 88 6.13 -3.65 7.03
CA PRO A 88 5.82 -3.04 5.74
C PRO A 88 6.99 -2.21 5.22
N GLY A 89 6.99 -1.98 3.91
CA GLY A 89 7.94 -1.09 3.25
C GLY A 89 7.25 0.15 2.69
N VAL A 90 8.05 1.05 2.16
CA VAL A 90 7.54 2.23 1.43
C VAL A 90 8.21 2.25 0.06
N TYR A 91 7.42 2.45 -0.98
CA TYR A 91 7.90 2.64 -2.34
C TYR A 91 7.66 4.09 -2.78
N THR A 92 8.71 4.77 -3.17
CA THR A 92 8.67 6.19 -3.57
C THR A 92 9.13 6.40 -5.01
N GLY A 93 9.28 5.32 -5.74
CA GLY A 93 9.74 5.36 -7.13
C GLY A 93 11.09 4.67 -7.34
N LYS A 94 11.39 4.45 -8.58
CA LYS A 94 12.66 3.86 -9.01
C LYS A 94 13.84 4.80 -8.76
#